data_9aa24d15e5dfc7b86027c1e8452d6d7b
#
_entry.id   9aa24d15e5dfc7b86027c1e8452d6d7b
#
_cell.length_a   1.000
_cell.length_b   1.000
_cell.length_c   1.000
_cell.angle_alpha   90.00
_cell.angle_beta   90.00
_cell.angle_gamma   90.00
#
_symmetry.space_group_name_H-M   'P 1'
#
loop_
_entity.id
_entity.type
_entity.pdbx_description
1 polymer ?
#
loop_
_entity_poly.entity_id
_entity_poly.type
_entity_poly.pdbx_seq_one_letter_code
_entity_poly.pdbx_strand_id
1 'polypeptide(L)'
;MTSTKKALIAAAVAVIFAGGLIFWQVKARKTGPVELTPEDMALIAEDQPPQMRARLASDEAARKDFALQVRQLLAVAEEAEANGVGNEPDMKRQLEFQKASVIANAYFEKQGDTGTGDITDAEVDEFFKQPGNQAKFDQIIADAKSKDPQFAAQEIPPEQLNMLKQRLGRIYIAEKKAIDKGMDREPGVRLQMMLQHARVLAQKYAVDKLKGKMEATDAEVNAYLTSHPELDTDKKNRAKAEEVLKRARAGEDFGKLAMEFSTDGSKDKGGDLGWFGRGQMVPEFEQAAYALKPGEISDVVQSKFGFHIIKLEEKKNETKDGKTEEKVHARHILIGDTGASPFGPPQTSRDKAKAAVESEKAKKVLDEIVSRSHVKVPDTYSVKPPEQQPQQ
;
A
#
# COMPACT_ATOMS: atom_id res chain seq x y z
N MET A 1 12.86 -0.91 -10.96
CA MET A 1 11.85 0.01 -10.34
C MET A 1 11.32 -0.68 -9.10
N THR A 2 11.72 -0.21 -7.94
CA THR A 2 11.64 -0.91 -6.67
C THR A 2 10.23 -0.92 -6.07
N SER A 3 9.91 -2.00 -5.41
CA SER A 3 8.70 -2.35 -4.64
C SER A 3 8.12 -1.20 -3.78
N THR A 4 8.96 -0.28 -3.33
CA THR A 4 8.60 0.88 -2.48
C THR A 4 7.74 1.94 -3.19
N LYS A 5 7.85 2.09 -4.52
CA LYS A 5 7.01 3.05 -5.26
C LYS A 5 5.57 2.58 -5.45
N LYS A 6 5.35 1.26 -5.43
CA LYS A 6 3.98 0.70 -5.47
C LYS A 6 3.25 0.86 -4.12
N ALA A 7 4.00 0.94 -3.01
CA ALA A 7 3.43 1.03 -1.68
C ALA A 7 2.88 2.43 -1.32
N LEU A 8 3.48 3.52 -1.82
CA LEU A 8 3.07 4.89 -1.46
C LEU A 8 1.81 5.36 -2.19
N ILE A 9 1.64 4.99 -3.46
CA ILE A 9 0.40 5.29 -4.21
C ILE A 9 -0.73 4.39 -3.74
N ALA A 10 -0.42 3.13 -3.40
CA ALA A 10 -1.35 2.26 -2.70
C ALA A 10 -1.73 2.83 -1.32
N ALA A 11 -0.86 3.58 -0.64
CA ALA A 11 -1.15 4.15 0.68
C ALA A 11 -2.13 5.34 0.60
N ALA A 12 -2.03 6.24 -0.39
CA ALA A 12 -3.00 7.31 -0.56
C ALA A 12 -4.39 6.78 -0.96
N VAL A 13 -4.42 5.68 -1.74
CA VAL A 13 -5.67 4.95 -2.08
C VAL A 13 -6.02 3.94 -0.98
N ALA A 14 -5.05 3.34 -0.27
CA ALA A 14 -5.25 2.36 0.78
C ALA A 14 -5.72 2.96 2.12
N VAL A 15 -5.45 4.22 2.41
CA VAL A 15 -6.07 4.93 3.55
C VAL A 15 -7.59 5.02 3.40
N ILE A 16 -8.09 5.03 2.15
CA ILE A 16 -9.52 4.97 1.85
C ILE A 16 -10.05 3.52 1.96
N PHE A 17 -9.20 2.50 1.83
CA PHE A 17 -9.63 1.11 1.61
C PHE A 17 -9.11 0.06 2.60
N ALA A 18 -8.42 0.45 3.67
CA ALA A 18 -7.97 -0.47 4.70
C ALA A 18 -9.10 -0.84 5.66
N GLY A 19 -9.82 -1.86 5.35
CA GLY A 19 -10.79 -2.47 6.26
C GLY A 19 -11.63 -3.55 5.58
N GLY A 20 -11.47 -4.78 6.02
CA GLY A 20 -12.39 -5.92 5.94
C GLY A 20 -13.01 -6.26 4.59
N LEU A 21 -12.81 -7.45 4.19
CA LEU A 21 -13.37 -8.16 3.03
C LEU A 21 -14.90 -8.27 3.13
N ILE A 22 -15.55 -8.26 2.02
CA ILE A 22 -16.68 -9.11 1.60
C ILE A 22 -17.75 -8.39 0.73
N PHE A 23 -18.28 -8.92 -0.22
CA PHE A 23 -18.93 -9.07 -1.48
C PHE A 23 -20.37 -8.59 -1.79
N TRP A 24 -20.81 -8.40 -3.03
CA TRP A 24 -21.84 -9.03 -3.91
C TRP A 24 -22.23 -8.37 -5.25
N GLN A 25 -22.83 -9.21 -6.10
CA GLN A 25 -23.45 -8.86 -7.38
C GLN A 25 -24.85 -8.26 -7.24
N VAL A 26 -25.07 -7.19 -8.01
CA VAL A 26 -26.40 -6.86 -8.53
C VAL A 26 -26.35 -7.09 -10.04
N LYS A 27 -27.29 -7.90 -10.55
CA LYS A 27 -27.60 -8.01 -11.99
C LYS A 27 -27.78 -6.60 -12.50
N ALA A 28 -27.05 -6.22 -13.55
CA ALA A 28 -27.14 -4.91 -14.19
C ALA A 28 -28.60 -4.54 -14.47
N ARG A 29 -29.23 -3.91 -13.49
CA ARG A 29 -30.33 -3.00 -13.80
C ARG A 29 -29.64 -1.73 -14.29
N LYS A 30 -30.20 -1.10 -15.33
CA LYS A 30 -29.87 0.28 -15.69
C LYS A 30 -29.79 1.05 -14.38
N THR A 31 -28.58 1.44 -14.02
CA THR A 31 -28.21 1.89 -12.69
C THR A 31 -28.97 3.17 -12.36
N GLY A 32 -29.98 3.04 -11.51
CA GLY A 32 -30.42 4.19 -10.72
C GLY A 32 -29.30 4.60 -9.75
N PRO A 33 -29.34 5.82 -9.23
CA PRO A 33 -28.33 6.30 -8.30
C PRO A 33 -28.21 5.34 -7.12
N VAL A 34 -26.97 5.04 -6.70
CA VAL A 34 -26.71 4.29 -5.48
C VAL A 34 -27.08 5.18 -4.31
N GLU A 35 -28.10 4.78 -3.57
CA GLU A 35 -28.59 5.51 -2.40
C GLU A 35 -28.55 4.59 -1.18
N LEU A 36 -27.71 4.93 -0.19
CA LEU A 36 -27.62 4.24 1.09
C LEU A 36 -28.53 4.91 2.11
N THR A 37 -29.13 4.10 2.97
CA THR A 37 -29.90 4.58 4.12
C THR A 37 -29.01 4.72 5.36
N PRO A 38 -29.48 5.40 6.44
CA PRO A 38 -28.79 5.40 7.72
C PRO A 38 -28.58 3.99 8.31
N GLU A 39 -29.53 3.09 8.08
CA GLU A 39 -29.48 1.69 8.49
C GLU A 39 -28.40 0.92 7.72
N ASP A 40 -28.27 1.17 6.41
CA ASP A 40 -27.19 0.59 5.59
C ASP A 40 -25.83 1.06 6.11
N MET A 41 -25.69 2.34 6.43
CA MET A 41 -24.44 2.89 6.98
C MET A 41 -24.13 2.33 8.37
N ALA A 42 -25.15 2.09 9.20
CA ALA A 42 -24.97 1.43 10.49
C ALA A 42 -24.42 0.01 10.32
N LEU A 43 -24.98 -0.79 9.41
CA LEU A 43 -24.51 -2.13 9.11
C LEU A 43 -23.08 -2.13 8.56
N ILE A 44 -22.74 -1.19 7.66
CA ILE A 44 -21.37 -1.04 7.12
C ILE A 44 -20.39 -0.67 8.24
N ALA A 45 -20.79 0.14 9.20
CA ALA A 45 -19.99 0.55 10.34
C ALA A 45 -19.82 -0.58 11.37
N GLU A 46 -20.83 -1.41 11.57
CA GLU A 46 -20.80 -2.56 12.48
C GLU A 46 -19.82 -3.65 11.99
N ASP A 47 -19.57 -3.74 10.67
CA ASP A 47 -18.59 -4.63 10.05
C ASP A 47 -17.14 -4.15 10.20
N GLN A 48 -16.90 -2.97 10.78
CA GLN A 48 -15.55 -2.45 10.98
C GLN A 48 -14.86 -3.10 12.19
N PRO A 49 -13.50 -3.12 12.21
CA PRO A 49 -12.74 -3.60 13.37
C PRO A 49 -13.18 -2.93 14.68
N PRO A 50 -13.12 -3.61 15.84
CA PRO A 50 -13.64 -3.12 17.12
C PRO A 50 -13.17 -1.71 17.47
N GLN A 51 -11.90 -1.36 17.23
CA GLN A 51 -11.35 -0.03 17.51
C GLN A 51 -12.00 1.06 16.64
N MET A 52 -12.20 0.79 15.34
CA MET A 52 -12.87 1.72 14.44
C MET A 52 -14.34 1.86 14.81
N ARG A 53 -15.02 0.74 15.11
CA ARG A 53 -16.43 0.75 15.55
C ARG A 53 -16.62 1.55 16.84
N ALA A 54 -15.72 1.41 17.82
CA ALA A 54 -15.76 2.20 19.05
C ALA A 54 -15.62 3.72 18.76
N ARG A 55 -14.70 4.09 17.84
CA ARG A 55 -14.53 5.47 17.41
C ARG A 55 -15.79 5.99 16.68
N LEU A 56 -16.34 5.22 15.76
CA LEU A 56 -17.57 5.59 15.05
C LEU A 56 -18.78 5.71 15.98
N ALA A 57 -18.84 4.92 17.05
CA ALA A 57 -19.92 5.00 18.04
C ALA A 57 -19.87 6.30 18.87
N SER A 58 -18.66 6.80 19.18
CA SER A 58 -18.46 7.94 20.09
C SER A 58 -18.22 9.29 19.41
N ASP A 59 -17.76 9.30 18.14
CA ASP A 59 -17.26 10.51 17.45
C ASP A 59 -18.10 10.78 16.18
N GLU A 60 -18.81 11.93 16.17
CA GLU A 60 -19.61 12.36 15.02
C GLU A 60 -18.73 12.76 13.82
N ALA A 61 -17.58 13.39 14.06
CA ALA A 61 -16.66 13.75 12.99
C ALA A 61 -16.12 12.50 12.29
N ALA A 62 -15.77 11.46 13.06
CA ALA A 62 -15.36 10.18 12.51
C ALA A 62 -16.45 9.53 11.67
N ARG A 63 -17.74 9.64 12.08
CA ARG A 63 -18.87 9.14 11.25
C ARG A 63 -19.00 9.89 9.93
N LYS A 64 -18.88 11.22 9.95
CA LYS A 64 -18.91 12.04 8.72
C LYS A 64 -17.75 11.71 7.78
N ASP A 65 -16.55 11.57 8.32
CA ASP A 65 -15.38 11.16 7.54
C ASP A 65 -15.54 9.77 6.91
N PHE A 66 -16.09 8.84 7.68
CA PHE A 66 -16.37 7.49 7.18
C PHE A 66 -17.44 7.49 6.09
N ALA A 67 -18.52 8.26 6.26
CA ALA A 67 -19.54 8.42 5.24
C ALA A 67 -18.98 9.05 3.95
N LEU A 68 -18.09 10.04 4.07
CA LEU A 68 -17.38 10.61 2.93
C LEU A 68 -16.52 9.57 2.21
N GLN A 69 -15.79 8.73 2.94
CA GLN A 69 -14.98 7.66 2.35
C GLN A 69 -15.83 6.64 1.59
N VAL A 70 -16.97 6.24 2.15
CA VAL A 70 -17.93 5.34 1.47
C VAL A 70 -18.48 6.01 0.22
N ARG A 71 -18.85 7.29 0.28
CA ARG A 71 -19.31 8.07 -0.88
C ARG A 71 -18.26 8.15 -1.97
N GLN A 72 -17.02 8.46 -1.62
CA GLN A 72 -15.90 8.52 -2.57
C GLN A 72 -15.65 7.17 -3.25
N LEU A 73 -15.66 6.08 -2.47
CA LEU A 73 -15.51 4.73 -3.01
C LEU A 73 -16.58 4.42 -4.06
N LEU A 74 -17.84 4.65 -3.72
CA LEU A 74 -18.98 4.35 -4.59
C LEU A 74 -18.98 5.26 -5.83
N ALA A 75 -18.60 6.54 -5.68
CA ALA A 75 -18.50 7.48 -6.80
C ALA A 75 -17.39 7.11 -7.78
N VAL A 76 -16.22 6.68 -7.29
CA VAL A 76 -15.13 6.19 -8.14
C VAL A 76 -15.53 4.89 -8.85
N ALA A 77 -16.26 4.02 -8.19
CA ALA A 77 -16.79 2.79 -8.82
C ALA A 77 -17.83 3.09 -9.90
N GLU A 78 -18.74 4.05 -9.68
CA GLU A 78 -19.70 4.52 -10.69
C GLU A 78 -18.97 5.07 -11.92
N GLU A 79 -17.94 5.88 -11.72
CA GLU A 79 -17.09 6.39 -12.79
C GLU A 79 -16.35 5.27 -13.53
N ALA A 80 -15.85 4.26 -12.80
CA ALA A 80 -15.19 3.09 -13.39
C ALA A 80 -16.15 2.28 -14.29
N GLU A 81 -17.37 2.07 -13.83
CA GLU A 81 -18.40 1.40 -14.63
C GLU A 81 -18.77 2.20 -15.88
N ALA A 82 -18.97 3.51 -15.75
CA ALA A 82 -19.23 4.40 -16.86
C ALA A 82 -18.12 4.37 -17.92
N ASN A 83 -16.88 4.13 -17.50
CA ASN A 83 -15.72 3.96 -18.36
C ASN A 83 -15.50 2.51 -18.85
N GLY A 84 -16.42 1.60 -18.56
CA GLY A 84 -16.42 0.23 -19.08
C GLY A 84 -15.43 -0.73 -18.39
N VAL A 85 -14.80 -0.33 -17.27
CA VAL A 85 -13.83 -1.16 -16.53
C VAL A 85 -14.43 -2.50 -16.12
N GLY A 86 -15.68 -2.51 -15.64
CA GLY A 86 -16.41 -3.73 -15.29
C GLY A 86 -16.70 -4.67 -16.46
N ASN A 87 -16.55 -4.21 -17.71
CA ASN A 87 -16.79 -5.00 -18.91
C ASN A 87 -15.54 -5.73 -19.42
N GLU A 88 -14.35 -5.41 -18.91
CA GLU A 88 -13.11 -6.11 -19.24
C GLU A 88 -13.23 -7.60 -18.86
N PRO A 89 -12.81 -8.54 -19.72
CA PRO A 89 -13.04 -9.98 -19.47
C PRO A 89 -12.41 -10.50 -18.16
N ASP A 90 -11.21 -10.04 -17.83
CA ASP A 90 -10.52 -10.41 -16.59
C ASP A 90 -11.21 -9.77 -15.35
N MET A 91 -11.70 -8.55 -15.50
CA MET A 91 -12.46 -7.87 -14.45
C MET A 91 -13.80 -8.58 -14.17
N LYS A 92 -14.53 -9.00 -15.20
CA LYS A 92 -15.77 -9.80 -15.02
C LYS A 92 -15.49 -11.06 -14.21
N ARG A 93 -14.45 -11.82 -14.58
CA ARG A 93 -14.09 -13.05 -13.85
C ARG A 93 -13.66 -12.75 -12.41
N GLN A 94 -12.91 -11.69 -12.22
CA GLN A 94 -12.52 -11.24 -10.88
C GLN A 94 -13.74 -10.88 -10.03
N LEU A 95 -14.68 -10.12 -10.57
CA LEU A 95 -15.91 -9.74 -9.90
C LEU A 95 -16.81 -10.96 -9.61
N GLU A 96 -16.91 -11.92 -10.53
CA GLU A 96 -17.64 -13.17 -10.30
C GLU A 96 -17.02 -14.00 -9.17
N PHE A 97 -15.71 -14.18 -9.19
CA PHE A 97 -15.02 -14.88 -8.10
C PHE A 97 -15.17 -14.16 -6.78
N GLN A 98 -15.03 -12.87 -6.82
CA GLN A 98 -15.24 -12.04 -5.66
C GLN A 98 -16.66 -12.25 -5.10
N LYS A 99 -17.70 -12.27 -5.87
CA LYS A 99 -19.07 -12.59 -5.48
C LYS A 99 -19.17 -13.94 -4.78
N ALA A 100 -18.69 -14.98 -5.45
CA ALA A 100 -18.77 -16.33 -4.94
C ALA A 100 -18.19 -16.44 -3.53
N SER A 101 -16.97 -15.88 -3.32
CA SER A 101 -16.29 -15.97 -2.03
C SER A 101 -17.07 -15.33 -0.89
N VAL A 102 -17.83 -14.23 -1.08
CA VAL A 102 -18.64 -13.56 -0.06
C VAL A 102 -19.87 -14.29 0.34
N ILE A 103 -20.59 -14.70 -0.63
CA ILE A 103 -21.73 -15.52 -0.35
C ILE A 103 -21.27 -16.78 0.40
N ALA A 104 -20.11 -17.34 -0.04
CA ALA A 104 -19.47 -18.45 0.65
C ALA A 104 -19.08 -18.13 2.11
N ASN A 105 -18.48 -16.96 2.35
CA ASN A 105 -18.11 -16.57 3.70
C ASN A 105 -19.33 -16.40 4.61
N ALA A 106 -20.39 -15.77 4.13
CA ALA A 106 -21.63 -15.68 4.89
C ALA A 106 -22.20 -17.07 5.25
N TYR A 107 -22.02 -18.06 4.35
CA TYR A 107 -22.38 -19.44 4.62
C TYR A 107 -21.52 -20.04 5.74
N PHE A 108 -20.19 -19.91 5.64
CA PHE A 108 -19.24 -20.44 6.63
C PHE A 108 -19.42 -19.81 8.00
N GLU A 109 -19.62 -18.50 8.09
CA GLU A 109 -19.87 -17.78 9.34
C GLU A 109 -21.13 -18.32 10.08
N LYS A 110 -22.21 -18.58 9.35
CA LYS A 110 -23.43 -19.15 9.94
C LYS A 110 -23.28 -20.60 10.39
N GLN A 111 -22.33 -21.32 9.82
CA GLN A 111 -21.99 -22.67 10.27
C GLN A 111 -21.04 -22.71 11.48
N GLY A 112 -20.55 -21.53 11.93
CA GLY A 112 -19.56 -21.44 12.99
C GLY A 112 -18.17 -21.95 12.57
N ASP A 113 -17.92 -22.01 11.26
CA ASP A 113 -16.69 -22.59 10.69
C ASP A 113 -15.85 -21.53 9.96
N THR A 114 -14.55 -21.64 10.08
CA THR A 114 -13.57 -20.70 9.50
C THR A 114 -13.13 -21.06 8.07
N GLY A 115 -13.93 -21.81 7.29
CA GLY A 115 -13.67 -21.91 5.87
C GLY A 115 -13.75 -23.28 5.20
N THR A 116 -14.12 -24.33 5.92
CA THR A 116 -14.34 -25.67 5.33
C THR A 116 -15.81 -26.08 5.33
N GLY A 117 -16.56 -25.69 6.35
CA GLY A 117 -17.97 -26.03 6.51
C GLY A 117 -18.21 -27.55 6.49
N ASP A 118 -19.42 -27.88 6.14
CA ASP A 118 -19.87 -29.25 5.88
C ASP A 118 -19.51 -29.75 4.46
N ILE A 119 -18.57 -29.09 3.77
CA ILE A 119 -18.21 -29.41 2.38
C ILE A 119 -16.99 -30.31 2.35
N THR A 120 -17.22 -31.55 1.92
CA THR A 120 -16.20 -32.60 1.84
C THR A 120 -15.34 -32.49 0.58
N ASP A 121 -14.14 -33.09 0.61
CA ASP A 121 -13.27 -33.20 -0.58
C ASP A 121 -13.96 -33.96 -1.71
N ALA A 122 -14.77 -34.99 -1.39
CA ALA A 122 -15.54 -35.73 -2.37
C ALA A 122 -16.57 -34.88 -3.10
N GLU A 123 -17.26 -33.93 -2.41
CA GLU A 123 -18.16 -32.98 -3.04
C GLU A 123 -17.40 -32.02 -3.97
N VAL A 124 -16.18 -31.60 -3.59
CA VAL A 124 -15.34 -30.75 -4.42
C VAL A 124 -14.88 -31.51 -5.67
N ASP A 125 -14.48 -32.77 -5.54
CA ASP A 125 -14.07 -33.58 -6.68
C ASP A 125 -15.25 -33.80 -7.65
N GLU A 126 -16.46 -34.02 -7.15
CA GLU A 126 -17.66 -34.14 -7.96
C GLU A 126 -18.03 -32.82 -8.66
N PHE A 127 -17.86 -31.69 -7.96
CA PHE A 127 -18.05 -30.37 -8.54
C PHE A 127 -17.14 -30.14 -9.76
N PHE A 128 -15.87 -30.52 -9.68
CA PHE A 128 -14.93 -30.35 -10.80
C PHE A 128 -15.12 -31.35 -11.94
N LYS A 129 -15.86 -32.43 -11.77
CA LYS A 129 -16.28 -33.33 -12.87
C LYS A 129 -17.36 -32.69 -13.73
N GLN A 130 -18.10 -31.69 -13.22
CA GLN A 130 -19.14 -31.02 -14.00
C GLN A 130 -18.54 -30.18 -15.14
N PRO A 131 -19.16 -30.14 -16.32
CA PRO A 131 -18.67 -29.37 -17.45
C PRO A 131 -18.47 -27.88 -17.09
N GLY A 132 -17.31 -27.34 -17.45
CA GLY A 132 -16.97 -25.93 -17.26
C GLY A 132 -16.32 -25.57 -15.94
N ASN A 133 -16.48 -26.35 -14.86
CA ASN A 133 -15.89 -26.01 -13.57
C ASN A 133 -14.35 -26.14 -13.55
N GLN A 134 -13.83 -27.18 -14.23
CA GLN A 134 -12.38 -27.30 -14.40
C GLN A 134 -11.83 -26.14 -15.24
N ALA A 135 -12.49 -25.76 -16.33
CA ALA A 135 -12.07 -24.65 -17.17
C ALA A 135 -12.07 -23.30 -16.41
N LYS A 136 -13.02 -23.08 -15.49
CA LYS A 136 -13.00 -21.90 -14.60
C LYS A 136 -11.77 -21.88 -13.69
N PHE A 137 -11.42 -23.03 -13.12
CA PHE A 137 -10.21 -23.15 -12.30
C PHE A 137 -8.96 -22.84 -13.11
N ASP A 138 -8.82 -23.48 -14.29
CA ASP A 138 -7.66 -23.29 -15.16
C ASP A 138 -7.52 -21.83 -15.60
N GLN A 139 -8.63 -21.13 -15.86
CA GLN A 139 -8.63 -19.73 -16.22
C GLN A 139 -8.21 -18.83 -15.04
N ILE A 140 -8.63 -19.12 -13.82
CA ILE A 140 -8.21 -18.38 -12.63
C ILE A 140 -6.69 -18.49 -12.44
N ILE A 141 -6.12 -19.68 -12.64
CA ILE A 141 -4.67 -19.89 -12.57
C ILE A 141 -3.95 -19.16 -13.70
N ALA A 142 -4.51 -19.18 -14.92
CA ALA A 142 -3.94 -18.44 -16.05
C ALA A 142 -3.96 -16.91 -15.82
N ASP A 143 -5.07 -16.38 -15.30
CA ASP A 143 -5.18 -14.96 -14.96
C ASP A 143 -4.19 -14.54 -13.86
N ALA A 144 -4.00 -15.39 -12.83
CA ALA A 144 -3.01 -15.14 -11.78
C ALA A 144 -1.57 -15.11 -12.34
N LYS A 145 -1.23 -16.06 -13.20
CA LYS A 145 0.07 -16.12 -13.88
C LYS A 145 0.31 -14.91 -14.80
N SER A 146 -0.71 -14.43 -15.50
CA SER A 146 -0.57 -13.28 -16.38
C SER A 146 -0.28 -11.96 -15.65
N LYS A 147 -0.68 -11.86 -14.38
CA LYS A 147 -0.53 -10.64 -13.56
C LYS A 147 0.80 -10.56 -12.80
N ASP A 148 1.48 -11.68 -12.59
CA ASP A 148 2.74 -11.74 -11.86
C ASP A 148 3.79 -12.55 -12.66
N PRO A 149 4.81 -11.86 -13.25
CA PRO A 149 5.87 -12.53 -13.99
C PRO A 149 6.69 -13.52 -13.15
N GLN A 150 6.83 -13.29 -11.84
CA GLN A 150 7.52 -14.22 -10.95
C GLN A 150 6.69 -15.49 -10.73
N PHE A 151 5.38 -15.31 -10.55
CA PHE A 151 4.45 -16.43 -10.44
C PHE A 151 4.32 -17.20 -11.78
N ALA A 152 4.35 -16.48 -12.91
CA ALA A 152 4.34 -17.09 -14.24
C ALA A 152 5.53 -18.02 -14.49
N ALA A 153 6.72 -17.64 -13.98
CA ALA A 153 7.95 -18.40 -14.13
C ALA A 153 8.06 -19.61 -13.19
N GLN A 154 7.17 -19.74 -12.20
CA GLN A 154 7.18 -20.84 -11.25
C GLN A 154 6.25 -21.96 -11.69
N GLU A 155 6.76 -23.18 -11.67
CA GLU A 155 5.93 -24.38 -11.75
C GLU A 155 5.24 -24.61 -10.40
N ILE A 156 3.90 -24.59 -10.39
CA ILE A 156 3.13 -24.79 -9.15
C ILE A 156 3.17 -26.29 -8.83
N PRO A 157 3.70 -26.71 -7.66
CA PRO A 157 3.70 -28.11 -7.29
C PRO A 157 2.28 -28.71 -7.31
N PRO A 158 2.11 -29.97 -7.74
CA PRO A 158 0.80 -30.62 -7.84
C PRO A 158 -0.02 -30.58 -6.54
N GLU A 159 0.64 -30.69 -5.38
CA GLU A 159 -0.02 -30.60 -4.07
C GLU A 159 -0.59 -29.20 -3.81
N GLN A 160 0.15 -28.14 -4.14
CA GLN A 160 -0.33 -26.76 -4.00
C GLN A 160 -1.48 -26.47 -4.96
N LEU A 161 -1.38 -26.98 -6.20
CA LEU A 161 -2.47 -26.86 -7.18
C LEU A 161 -3.73 -27.56 -6.69
N ASN A 162 -3.60 -28.75 -6.08
CA ASN A 162 -4.73 -29.47 -5.50
C ASN A 162 -5.32 -28.71 -4.31
N MET A 163 -4.50 -28.15 -3.40
CA MET A 163 -5.01 -27.32 -2.31
C MET A 163 -5.79 -26.09 -2.81
N LEU A 164 -5.31 -25.42 -3.85
CA LEU A 164 -6.02 -24.30 -4.49
C LEU A 164 -7.34 -24.77 -5.10
N LYS A 165 -7.35 -25.92 -5.77
CA LYS A 165 -8.53 -26.51 -6.35
C LYS A 165 -9.58 -26.83 -5.28
N GLN A 166 -9.17 -27.47 -4.19
CA GLN A 166 -10.03 -27.79 -3.06
C GLN A 166 -10.62 -26.52 -2.43
N ARG A 167 -9.81 -25.50 -2.20
CA ARG A 167 -10.27 -24.22 -1.65
C ARG A 167 -11.28 -23.53 -2.56
N LEU A 168 -11.01 -23.45 -3.86
CA LEU A 168 -11.91 -22.82 -4.83
C LEU A 168 -13.22 -23.60 -4.98
N GLY A 169 -13.15 -24.93 -5.01
CA GLY A 169 -14.34 -25.76 -5.09
C GLY A 169 -15.26 -25.57 -3.88
N ARG A 170 -14.71 -25.49 -2.66
CA ARG A 170 -15.49 -25.19 -1.45
C ARG A 170 -16.18 -23.83 -1.54
N ILE A 171 -15.50 -22.80 -2.06
CA ILE A 171 -16.09 -21.48 -2.23
C ILE A 171 -17.31 -21.55 -3.16
N TYR A 172 -17.21 -22.18 -4.32
CA TYR A 172 -18.33 -22.26 -5.26
C TYR A 172 -19.48 -23.16 -4.78
N ILE A 173 -19.18 -24.22 -4.04
CA ILE A 173 -20.21 -25.07 -3.44
C ILE A 173 -20.93 -24.33 -2.31
N ALA A 174 -20.18 -23.61 -1.46
CA ALA A 174 -20.74 -22.78 -0.40
C ALA A 174 -21.60 -21.65 -0.96
N GLU A 175 -21.14 -20.97 -2.02
CA GLU A 175 -21.95 -19.97 -2.73
C GLU A 175 -23.30 -20.56 -3.15
N LYS A 176 -23.29 -21.72 -3.79
CA LYS A 176 -24.53 -22.38 -4.22
C LYS A 176 -25.44 -22.71 -3.03
N LYS A 177 -24.91 -23.35 -1.98
CA LYS A 177 -25.66 -23.69 -0.76
C LYS A 177 -26.23 -22.43 -0.09
N ALA A 178 -25.49 -21.33 -0.09
CA ALA A 178 -25.93 -20.04 0.47
C ALA A 178 -27.07 -19.42 -0.36
N ILE A 179 -26.96 -19.41 -1.68
CA ILE A 179 -28.00 -18.91 -2.59
C ILE A 179 -29.28 -19.72 -2.45
N ASP A 180 -29.17 -21.06 -2.36
CA ASP A 180 -30.31 -21.96 -2.15
C ASP A 180 -31.03 -21.64 -0.83
N LYS A 181 -30.31 -21.14 0.19
CA LYS A 181 -30.85 -20.68 1.48
C LYS A 181 -31.28 -19.19 1.47
N GLY A 182 -31.14 -18.47 0.37
CA GLY A 182 -31.50 -17.06 0.24
C GLY A 182 -30.60 -16.08 0.99
N MET A 183 -29.44 -16.53 1.44
CA MET A 183 -28.48 -15.71 2.21
C MET A 183 -27.91 -14.56 1.37
N ASP A 184 -27.85 -14.71 0.06
CA ASP A 184 -27.48 -13.69 -0.90
C ASP A 184 -28.41 -12.45 -0.87
N ARG A 185 -29.58 -12.53 -0.27
CA ARG A 185 -30.58 -11.45 -0.18
C ARG A 185 -30.56 -10.72 1.15
N GLU A 186 -29.81 -11.20 2.12
CA GLU A 186 -29.69 -10.57 3.42
C GLU A 186 -29.05 -9.18 3.31
N PRO A 187 -29.57 -8.15 4.03
CA PRO A 187 -29.09 -6.77 3.89
C PRO A 187 -27.59 -6.61 4.08
N GLY A 188 -27.02 -7.21 5.13
CA GLY A 188 -25.57 -7.18 5.38
C GLY A 188 -24.78 -7.79 4.24
N VAL A 189 -25.16 -8.98 3.77
CA VAL A 189 -24.52 -9.65 2.63
C VAL A 189 -24.62 -8.79 1.37
N ARG A 190 -25.76 -8.18 1.08
CA ARG A 190 -25.91 -7.27 -0.07
C ARG A 190 -24.98 -6.06 -0.01
N LEU A 191 -24.91 -5.38 1.13
CA LEU A 191 -24.07 -4.20 1.31
C LEU A 191 -22.59 -4.55 1.18
N GLN A 192 -22.19 -5.60 1.84
CA GLN A 192 -20.85 -6.13 1.71
C GLN A 192 -20.50 -6.38 0.24
N MET A 193 -21.40 -6.97 -0.53
CA MET A 193 -21.27 -7.26 -1.94
C MET A 193 -21.08 -6.01 -2.79
N MET A 194 -21.91 -5.01 -2.57
CA MET A 194 -21.82 -3.71 -3.25
C MET A 194 -20.48 -3.02 -2.97
N LEU A 195 -20.07 -2.95 -1.71
CA LEU A 195 -18.82 -2.28 -1.34
C LEU A 195 -17.61 -2.96 -1.93
N GLN A 196 -17.59 -4.27 -1.98
CA GLN A 196 -16.46 -4.98 -2.57
C GLN A 196 -16.43 -4.83 -4.09
N HIS A 197 -17.54 -4.98 -4.76
CA HIS A 197 -17.64 -4.68 -6.19
C HIS A 197 -17.08 -3.27 -6.46
N ALA A 198 -17.51 -2.29 -5.67
CA ALA A 198 -17.03 -0.93 -5.76
C ALA A 198 -15.50 -0.83 -5.52
N ARG A 199 -14.96 -1.53 -4.53
CA ARG A 199 -13.51 -1.53 -4.24
C ARG A 199 -12.68 -2.05 -5.40
N VAL A 200 -13.08 -3.17 -5.98
CA VAL A 200 -12.35 -3.79 -7.11
C VAL A 200 -12.34 -2.84 -8.31
N LEU A 201 -13.49 -2.28 -8.66
CA LEU A 201 -13.60 -1.32 -9.77
C LEU A 201 -12.82 -0.04 -9.51
N ALA A 202 -12.98 0.55 -8.32
CA ALA A 202 -12.31 1.77 -7.94
C ALA A 202 -10.78 1.59 -7.93
N GLN A 203 -10.28 0.46 -7.43
CA GLN A 203 -8.85 0.16 -7.41
C GLN A 203 -8.28 0.06 -8.83
N LYS A 204 -8.94 -0.68 -9.72
CA LYS A 204 -8.51 -0.80 -11.12
C LYS A 204 -8.52 0.56 -11.81
N TYR A 205 -9.61 1.31 -11.65
CA TYR A 205 -9.76 2.64 -12.24
C TYR A 205 -8.73 3.63 -11.71
N ALA A 206 -8.47 3.61 -10.42
CA ALA A 206 -7.45 4.47 -9.81
C ALA A 206 -6.06 4.21 -10.40
N VAL A 207 -5.68 2.93 -10.56
CA VAL A 207 -4.38 2.56 -11.15
C VAL A 207 -4.31 2.97 -12.62
N ASP A 208 -5.34 2.70 -13.40
CA ASP A 208 -5.31 2.86 -14.85
C ASP A 208 -5.55 4.30 -15.32
N LYS A 209 -6.38 5.05 -14.61
CA LYS A 209 -6.89 6.36 -15.08
C LYS A 209 -6.60 7.54 -14.17
N LEU A 210 -6.48 7.30 -12.85
CA LEU A 210 -6.30 8.41 -11.89
C LEU A 210 -4.84 8.60 -11.47
N LYS A 211 -4.02 7.56 -11.52
CA LYS A 211 -2.63 7.60 -11.07
C LYS A 211 -1.87 8.80 -11.62
N GLY A 212 -1.85 8.98 -12.93
CA GLY A 212 -1.14 10.10 -13.57
C GLY A 212 -1.70 11.48 -13.22
N LYS A 213 -2.99 11.56 -12.84
CA LYS A 213 -3.62 12.81 -12.39
C LYS A 213 -3.27 13.16 -10.95
N MET A 214 -2.92 12.16 -10.13
CA MET A 214 -2.60 12.31 -8.71
C MET A 214 -1.10 12.43 -8.45
N GLU A 215 -0.25 11.95 -9.35
CA GLU A 215 1.21 12.07 -9.22
C GLU A 215 1.67 13.53 -9.28
N ALA A 216 2.58 13.90 -8.38
CA ALA A 216 3.20 15.22 -8.38
C ALA A 216 4.34 15.27 -9.39
N THR A 217 4.37 16.33 -10.18
CA THR A 217 5.52 16.66 -11.02
C THR A 217 6.61 17.35 -10.21
N ASP A 218 7.85 17.32 -10.70
CA ASP A 218 8.96 18.03 -10.07
C ASP A 218 8.73 19.53 -9.98
N ALA A 219 8.04 20.12 -10.96
CA ALA A 219 7.69 21.54 -10.96
C ALA A 219 6.70 21.88 -9.83
N GLU A 220 5.66 21.04 -9.63
CA GLU A 220 4.67 21.22 -8.56
C GLU A 220 5.33 21.07 -7.17
N VAL A 221 6.22 20.10 -7.00
CA VAL A 221 6.98 19.90 -5.76
C VAL A 221 7.86 21.10 -5.46
N ASN A 222 8.56 21.66 -6.46
CA ASN A 222 9.39 22.84 -6.29
C ASN A 222 8.55 24.07 -5.96
N ALA A 223 7.41 24.25 -6.62
CA ALA A 223 6.48 25.35 -6.32
C ALA A 223 5.93 25.25 -4.90
N TYR A 224 5.59 24.04 -4.46
CA TYR A 224 5.12 23.79 -3.09
C TYR A 224 6.19 24.13 -2.05
N LEU A 225 7.44 23.71 -2.24
CA LEU A 225 8.57 24.08 -1.36
C LEU A 225 8.85 25.57 -1.36
N THR A 226 8.65 26.24 -2.49
CA THR A 226 8.81 27.70 -2.59
C THR A 226 7.75 28.43 -1.75
N SER A 227 6.50 27.93 -1.76
CA SER A 227 5.39 28.50 -0.99
C SER A 227 5.40 28.10 0.50
N HIS A 228 6.17 27.04 0.86
CA HIS A 228 6.30 26.52 2.21
C HIS A 228 7.79 26.41 2.61
N PRO A 229 8.48 27.55 2.74
CA PRO A 229 9.93 27.57 3.02
C PRO A 229 10.30 26.96 4.38
N GLU A 230 9.34 26.85 5.30
CA GLU A 230 9.51 26.18 6.59
C GLU A 230 9.74 24.67 6.43
N LEU A 231 9.26 24.08 5.34
CA LEU A 231 9.44 22.66 5.03
C LEU A 231 10.77 22.37 4.32
N ASP A 232 11.40 23.40 3.72
CA ASP A 232 12.66 23.24 2.99
C ASP A 232 13.86 23.16 3.97
N THR A 233 13.94 22.01 4.67
CA THR A 233 15.08 21.72 5.54
C THR A 233 16.33 21.39 4.73
N ASP A 234 16.22 20.97 3.47
CA ASP A 234 17.34 20.60 2.61
C ASP A 234 18.31 21.77 2.40
N LYS A 235 17.80 22.97 2.18
CA LYS A 235 18.63 24.17 2.05
C LYS A 235 19.43 24.47 3.30
N LYS A 236 18.81 24.35 4.47
CA LYS A 236 19.47 24.53 5.79
C LYS A 236 20.50 23.44 6.05
N ASN A 237 20.13 22.19 5.80
CA ASN A 237 21.00 21.04 5.98
C ASN A 237 22.21 21.10 5.05
N ARG A 238 22.02 21.50 3.79
CA ARG A 238 23.11 21.72 2.85
C ARG A 238 24.09 22.81 3.31
N ALA A 239 23.58 23.97 3.69
CA ALA A 239 24.41 25.06 4.19
C ALA A 239 25.20 24.62 5.44
N LYS A 240 24.58 23.86 6.33
CA LYS A 240 25.26 23.29 7.50
C LYS A 240 26.33 22.25 7.10
N ALA A 241 26.05 21.40 6.13
CA ALA A 241 27.03 20.45 5.62
C ALA A 241 28.25 21.15 4.98
N GLU A 242 28.02 22.22 4.23
CA GLU A 242 29.09 23.05 3.64
C GLU A 242 29.94 23.73 4.73
N GLU A 243 29.31 24.23 5.82
CA GLU A 243 30.02 24.78 6.98
C GLU A 243 30.90 23.72 7.67
N VAL A 244 30.32 22.53 7.95
CA VAL A 244 31.06 21.41 8.59
C VAL A 244 32.17 20.92 7.68
N LEU A 245 31.96 20.82 6.37
CA LEU A 245 33.00 20.49 5.40
C LEU A 245 34.19 21.47 5.45
N LYS A 246 33.89 22.78 5.53
CA LYS A 246 34.92 23.80 5.66
C LYS A 246 35.75 23.60 6.93
N ARG A 247 35.14 23.29 8.05
CA ARG A 247 35.83 23.00 9.33
C ARG A 247 36.70 21.73 9.23
N ALA A 248 36.14 20.66 8.62
CA ALA A 248 36.88 19.42 8.41
C ALA A 248 38.13 19.62 7.53
N ARG A 249 37.98 20.39 6.42
CA ARG A 249 39.09 20.72 5.54
C ARG A 249 40.11 21.69 6.13
N ALA A 250 39.70 22.47 7.14
CA ALA A 250 40.61 23.32 7.91
C ALA A 250 41.43 22.53 8.96
N GLY A 251 41.26 21.20 9.05
CA GLY A 251 42.05 20.33 9.92
C GLY A 251 41.41 20.07 11.30
N GLU A 252 40.16 20.47 11.51
CA GLU A 252 39.44 20.09 12.72
C GLU A 252 39.20 18.58 12.75
N ASP A 253 39.20 17.98 13.95
CA ASP A 253 39.06 16.52 14.10
C ASP A 253 37.74 16.00 13.53
N PHE A 254 37.85 15.19 12.50
CA PHE A 254 36.69 14.67 11.76
C PHE A 254 35.75 13.84 12.64
N GLY A 255 36.31 13.05 13.58
CA GLY A 255 35.52 12.25 14.50
C GLY A 255 34.72 13.10 15.48
N LYS A 256 35.32 14.21 15.99
CA LYS A 256 34.60 15.17 16.84
C LYS A 256 33.49 15.88 16.09
N LEU A 257 33.75 16.29 14.84
CA LEU A 257 32.72 16.88 13.98
C LEU A 257 31.58 15.89 13.73
N ALA A 258 31.89 14.61 13.51
CA ALA A 258 30.87 13.59 13.36
C ALA A 258 30.04 13.41 14.65
N MET A 259 30.68 13.36 15.81
CA MET A 259 29.99 13.29 17.11
C MET A 259 29.10 14.51 17.37
N GLU A 260 29.49 15.69 16.91
CA GLU A 260 28.73 16.92 17.08
C GLU A 260 27.56 17.01 16.12
N PHE A 261 27.79 16.77 14.84
CA PHE A 261 26.88 17.13 13.75
C PHE A 261 26.14 15.97 13.08
N SER A 262 26.68 14.75 13.12
CA SER A 262 26.04 13.64 12.44
C SER A 262 24.68 13.31 13.03
N THR A 263 23.71 12.98 12.15
CA THR A 263 22.33 12.69 12.53
C THR A 263 21.99 11.19 12.49
N ASP A 264 22.99 10.35 12.19
CA ASP A 264 22.84 8.89 12.10
C ASP A 264 23.53 8.13 13.24
N GLY A 265 23.38 6.79 13.25
CA GLY A 265 23.91 5.92 14.31
C GLY A 265 25.44 5.77 14.31
N SER A 266 26.18 6.30 13.34
CA SER A 266 27.64 6.33 13.35
C SER A 266 28.20 7.47 14.19
N LYS A 267 27.36 8.41 14.61
CA LYS A 267 27.68 9.59 15.43
C LYS A 267 28.54 9.24 16.62
N ASP A 268 28.12 8.29 17.44
CA ASP A 268 28.79 7.92 18.69
C ASP A 268 30.13 7.23 18.47
N LYS A 269 30.41 6.78 17.23
CA LYS A 269 31.68 6.20 16.81
C LYS A 269 32.55 7.19 16.02
N GLY A 270 32.25 8.49 16.09
CA GLY A 270 32.95 9.51 15.32
C GLY A 270 32.79 9.35 13.81
N GLY A 271 31.62 8.88 13.38
CA GLY A 271 31.30 8.68 11.98
C GLY A 271 31.89 7.43 11.32
N ASP A 272 32.51 6.54 12.08
CA ASP A 272 33.21 5.36 11.56
C ASP A 272 32.21 4.30 11.05
N LEU A 273 32.31 3.97 9.76
CA LEU A 273 31.49 2.98 9.09
C LEU A 273 32.17 1.61 8.96
N GLY A 274 33.46 1.53 9.34
CA GLY A 274 34.26 0.33 9.13
C GLY A 274 34.55 0.05 7.65
N TRP A 275 34.90 -1.21 7.34
CA TRP A 275 35.18 -1.68 5.99
C TRP A 275 33.90 -2.09 5.27
N PHE A 276 33.72 -1.61 4.04
CA PHE A 276 32.62 -2.02 3.18
C PHE A 276 33.07 -2.21 1.73
N GLY A 277 32.34 -3.09 1.02
CA GLY A 277 32.49 -3.37 -0.39
C GLY A 277 31.43 -2.67 -1.23
N ARG A 278 31.53 -2.84 -2.56
CA ARG A 278 30.54 -2.29 -3.50
C ARG A 278 29.14 -2.90 -3.30
N GLY A 279 28.12 -2.10 -3.50
CA GLY A 279 26.70 -2.50 -3.33
C GLY A 279 26.19 -2.47 -1.89
N GLN A 280 27.04 -2.10 -0.92
CA GLN A 280 26.67 -2.03 0.51
C GLN A 280 26.17 -0.65 0.94
N MET A 281 26.49 0.40 0.18
CA MET A 281 26.08 1.77 0.44
C MET A 281 25.15 2.29 -0.67
N VAL A 282 24.50 3.42 -0.42
CA VAL A 282 23.70 4.08 -1.48
C VAL A 282 24.63 4.55 -2.61
N PRO A 283 24.14 4.51 -3.85
CA PRO A 283 25.01 4.73 -5.04
C PRO A 283 25.83 6.03 -4.98
N GLU A 284 25.22 7.11 -4.55
CA GLU A 284 25.85 8.44 -4.49
C GLU A 284 27.00 8.46 -3.47
N PHE A 285 26.80 7.83 -2.32
CA PHE A 285 27.82 7.70 -1.28
C PHE A 285 28.96 6.80 -1.75
N GLU A 286 28.61 5.64 -2.30
CA GLU A 286 29.60 4.66 -2.78
C GLU A 286 30.49 5.27 -3.87
N GLN A 287 29.88 5.92 -4.86
CA GLN A 287 30.63 6.57 -5.93
C GLN A 287 31.64 7.59 -5.37
N ALA A 288 31.23 8.42 -4.43
CA ALA A 288 32.10 9.41 -3.82
C ALA A 288 33.22 8.77 -2.99
N ALA A 289 32.90 7.78 -2.13
CA ALA A 289 33.85 7.12 -1.26
C ALA A 289 34.96 6.40 -2.07
N TYR A 290 34.59 5.72 -3.15
CA TYR A 290 35.57 5.02 -4.01
C TYR A 290 36.40 5.94 -4.90
N ALA A 291 35.95 7.17 -5.17
CA ALA A 291 36.69 8.16 -5.92
C ALA A 291 37.83 8.80 -5.09
N LEU A 292 37.71 8.82 -3.75
CA LEU A 292 38.67 9.43 -2.85
C LEU A 292 39.96 8.61 -2.75
N LYS A 293 41.06 9.28 -2.42
CA LYS A 293 42.30 8.65 -1.94
C LYS A 293 42.33 8.60 -0.42
N PRO A 294 43.06 7.65 0.19
CA PRO A 294 43.26 7.64 1.64
C PRO A 294 43.67 9.00 2.18
N GLY A 295 42.94 9.46 3.23
CA GLY A 295 43.10 10.77 3.83
C GLY A 295 42.25 11.90 3.22
N GLU A 296 41.68 11.72 2.02
CA GLU A 296 40.88 12.76 1.36
C GLU A 296 39.49 12.85 1.92
N ILE A 297 38.95 14.07 1.86
CA ILE A 297 37.55 14.42 2.25
C ILE A 297 36.78 14.82 1.00
N SER A 298 35.60 14.23 0.82
CA SER A 298 34.70 14.52 -0.31
C SER A 298 34.20 15.96 -0.31
N ASP A 299 33.61 16.39 -1.40
CA ASP A 299 32.61 17.46 -1.37
C ASP A 299 31.33 16.98 -0.65
N VAL A 300 30.36 17.89 -0.47
CA VAL A 300 29.04 17.53 0.07
C VAL A 300 28.32 16.62 -0.93
N VAL A 301 28.03 15.38 -0.53
CA VAL A 301 27.34 14.37 -1.32
C VAL A 301 25.89 14.28 -0.89
N GLN A 302 24.95 14.54 -1.78
CA GLN A 302 23.54 14.42 -1.49
C GLN A 302 23.03 13.00 -1.78
N SER A 303 22.28 12.43 -0.84
CA SER A 303 21.55 11.18 -1.01
C SER A 303 20.12 11.32 -0.47
N LYS A 304 19.35 10.24 -0.55
CA LYS A 304 18.01 10.17 0.08
C LYS A 304 18.02 10.29 1.62
N PHE A 305 19.17 10.22 2.27
CA PHE A 305 19.31 10.36 3.73
C PHE A 305 19.68 11.78 4.16
N GLY A 306 20.08 12.63 3.23
CA GLY A 306 20.58 13.97 3.49
C GLY A 306 21.93 14.23 2.81
N PHE A 307 22.74 15.04 3.46
CA PHE A 307 24.04 15.52 2.94
C PHE A 307 25.18 14.85 3.70
N HIS A 308 26.03 14.13 2.99
CA HIS A 308 27.17 13.43 3.53
C HIS A 308 28.45 14.19 3.27
N ILE A 309 29.35 14.18 4.27
CA ILE A 309 30.75 14.51 4.13
C ILE A 309 31.49 13.22 4.42
N ILE A 310 32.32 12.75 3.48
CA ILE A 310 32.97 11.43 3.54
C ILE A 310 34.45 11.62 3.62
N LYS A 311 35.12 10.98 4.59
CA LYS A 311 36.57 10.90 4.69
C LYS A 311 37.00 9.46 4.47
N LEU A 312 37.80 9.22 3.47
CA LEU A 312 38.40 7.90 3.23
C LEU A 312 39.60 7.71 4.16
N GLU A 313 39.56 6.68 4.98
CA GLU A 313 40.66 6.31 5.84
C GLU A 313 41.62 5.38 5.11
N GLU A 314 41.16 4.28 4.53
CA GLU A 314 41.96 3.26 3.91
C GLU A 314 41.28 2.58 2.72
N LYS A 315 42.08 1.99 1.81
CA LYS A 315 41.63 1.08 0.75
C LYS A 315 42.44 -0.23 0.81
N LYS A 316 41.79 -1.34 0.57
CA LYS A 316 42.46 -2.65 0.41
C LYS A 316 41.75 -3.50 -0.64
N ASN A 317 42.51 -4.41 -1.20
CA ASN A 317 41.98 -5.51 -1.99
C ASN A 317 41.85 -6.75 -1.09
N GLU A 318 40.72 -7.36 -1.04
CA GLU A 318 40.44 -8.59 -0.29
C GLU A 318 40.11 -9.71 -1.29
N THR A 319 40.87 -10.83 -1.21
CA THR A 319 40.60 -11.99 -2.05
C THR A 319 39.88 -13.05 -1.22
N LYS A 320 38.65 -13.37 -1.63
CA LYS A 320 37.83 -14.43 -1.04
C LYS A 320 37.27 -15.31 -2.14
N ASP A 321 37.42 -16.62 -1.99
CA ASP A 321 36.92 -17.62 -2.96
C ASP A 321 37.40 -17.39 -4.40
N GLY A 322 38.69 -16.92 -4.56
CA GLY A 322 39.29 -16.64 -5.85
C GLY A 322 38.83 -15.34 -6.53
N LYS A 323 37.96 -14.56 -5.89
CA LYS A 323 37.54 -13.23 -6.37
C LYS A 323 38.19 -12.15 -5.53
N THR A 324 38.84 -11.19 -6.20
CA THR A 324 39.43 -10.01 -5.55
C THR A 324 38.44 -8.85 -5.62
N GLU A 325 38.09 -8.30 -4.46
CA GLU A 325 37.21 -7.15 -4.34
C GLU A 325 37.95 -6.00 -3.64
N GLU A 326 37.82 -4.79 -4.18
CA GLU A 326 38.29 -3.57 -3.53
C GLU A 326 37.32 -3.22 -2.39
N LYS A 327 37.86 -3.04 -1.17
CA LYS A 327 37.11 -2.54 0.00
C LYS A 327 37.69 -1.22 0.47
N VAL A 328 36.82 -0.40 1.04
CA VAL A 328 37.17 0.91 1.58
C VAL A 328 36.75 1.00 3.04
N HIS A 329 37.58 1.67 3.85
CA HIS A 329 37.26 2.08 5.21
C HIS A 329 37.06 3.58 5.21
N ALA A 330 35.87 4.03 5.62
CA ALA A 330 35.56 5.44 5.60
C ALA A 330 34.87 5.88 6.90
N ARG A 331 35.04 7.17 7.21
CA ARG A 331 34.20 7.91 8.14
C ARG A 331 33.26 8.82 7.38
N HIS A 332 32.12 9.14 7.96
CA HIS A 332 31.24 10.14 7.40
C HIS A 332 30.55 11.01 8.46
N ILE A 333 30.04 12.13 7.99
CA ILE A 333 29.15 13.01 8.73
C ILE A 333 27.89 13.13 7.91
N LEU A 334 26.75 12.73 8.46
CA LEU A 334 25.44 12.88 7.82
C LEU A 334 24.71 14.06 8.42
N ILE A 335 24.36 15.03 7.61
CA ILE A 335 23.49 16.15 7.97
C ILE A 335 22.14 15.90 7.26
N GLY A 336 21.15 15.51 8.02
CA GLY A 336 19.81 15.19 7.50
C GLY A 336 18.73 15.46 8.55
N ASP A 337 17.49 15.24 8.17
CA ASP A 337 16.37 15.34 9.11
C ASP A 337 16.44 14.18 10.13
N THR A 338 16.40 14.53 11.41
CA THR A 338 16.50 13.58 12.54
C THR A 338 15.23 12.73 12.75
N GLY A 339 14.25 12.83 11.87
CA GLY A 339 13.02 12.05 11.91
C GLY A 339 13.20 10.62 11.39
N ALA A 340 13.95 9.78 12.11
CA ALA A 340 13.97 8.35 11.82
C ALA A 340 12.56 7.78 12.00
N SER A 341 11.92 7.40 10.90
CA SER A 341 10.75 6.54 10.98
C SER A 341 11.21 5.18 11.53
N PRO A 342 10.56 4.62 12.56
CA PRO A 342 10.90 3.28 13.05
C PRO A 342 10.75 2.20 11.98
N PHE A 343 10.15 2.53 10.84
CA PHE A 343 9.80 1.57 9.76
C PHE A 343 10.28 1.99 8.36
N GLY A 344 11.22 2.96 8.23
CA GLY A 344 11.72 3.36 6.90
C GLY A 344 12.80 4.43 6.93
N PRO A 345 13.42 4.74 5.77
CA PRO A 345 14.37 5.82 5.67
C PRO A 345 13.71 7.16 6.04
N PRO A 346 14.47 8.12 6.59
CA PRO A 346 13.96 9.46 6.85
C PRO A 346 13.41 10.09 5.56
N GLN A 347 12.25 10.73 5.66
CA GLN A 347 11.65 11.43 4.52
C GLN A 347 12.33 12.79 4.35
N THR A 348 12.83 13.06 3.16
CA THR A 348 13.39 14.37 2.81
C THR A 348 12.27 15.41 2.74
N SER A 349 12.64 16.70 2.80
CA SER A 349 11.69 17.81 2.56
C SER A 349 10.95 17.64 1.25
N ARG A 350 11.67 17.16 0.23
CA ARG A 350 11.11 16.90 -1.10
C ARG A 350 10.07 15.76 -1.07
N ASP A 351 10.32 14.69 -0.30
CA ASP A 351 9.35 13.59 -0.15
C ASP A 351 8.08 14.06 0.57
N LYS A 352 8.24 14.88 1.61
CA LYS A 352 7.11 15.50 2.35
C LYS A 352 6.29 16.42 1.46
N ALA A 353 6.96 17.30 0.70
CA ALA A 353 6.32 18.19 -0.25
C ALA A 353 5.60 17.41 -1.35
N LYS A 354 6.24 16.39 -1.90
CA LYS A 354 5.63 15.50 -2.90
C LYS A 354 4.37 14.83 -2.36
N ALA A 355 4.43 14.28 -1.17
CA ALA A 355 3.26 13.65 -0.53
C ALA A 355 2.12 14.65 -0.29
N ALA A 356 2.44 15.89 0.10
CA ALA A 356 1.45 16.96 0.29
C ALA A 356 0.76 17.32 -1.04
N VAL A 357 1.54 17.57 -2.10
CA VAL A 357 1.01 17.86 -3.45
C VAL A 357 0.16 16.70 -3.97
N GLU A 358 0.63 15.45 -3.83
CA GLU A 358 -0.13 14.26 -4.25
C GLU A 358 -1.44 14.12 -3.46
N SER A 359 -1.43 14.42 -2.16
CA SER A 359 -2.63 14.44 -1.32
C SER A 359 -3.65 15.50 -1.76
N GLU A 360 -3.19 16.71 -2.06
CA GLU A 360 -4.06 17.79 -2.56
C GLU A 360 -4.65 17.44 -3.94
N LYS A 361 -3.84 16.91 -4.85
CA LYS A 361 -4.30 16.46 -6.17
C LYS A 361 -5.30 15.31 -6.05
N ALA A 362 -5.03 14.33 -5.19
CA ALA A 362 -5.94 13.21 -4.95
C ALA A 362 -7.28 13.70 -4.40
N LYS A 363 -7.25 14.61 -3.40
CA LYS A 363 -8.46 15.23 -2.87
C LYS A 363 -9.26 15.93 -3.97
N LYS A 364 -8.62 16.77 -4.77
CA LYS A 364 -9.27 17.49 -5.87
C LYS A 364 -9.92 16.55 -6.87
N VAL A 365 -9.21 15.50 -7.30
CA VAL A 365 -9.72 14.50 -8.23
C VAL A 365 -10.92 13.75 -7.65
N LEU A 366 -10.86 13.37 -6.37
CA LEU A 366 -11.97 12.69 -5.69
C LEU A 366 -13.18 13.61 -5.52
N ASP A 367 -12.97 14.86 -5.12
CA ASP A 367 -14.05 15.85 -4.97
C ASP A 367 -14.74 16.12 -6.33
N GLU A 368 -13.99 16.20 -7.44
CA GLU A 368 -14.54 16.31 -8.79
C GLU A 368 -15.39 15.08 -9.17
N ILE A 369 -14.92 13.86 -8.87
CA ILE A 369 -15.67 12.63 -9.15
C ILE A 369 -16.96 12.60 -8.31
N VAL A 370 -16.85 12.87 -7.01
CA VAL A 370 -18.02 12.91 -6.10
C VAL A 370 -19.04 13.94 -6.56
N SER A 371 -18.61 15.13 -7.00
CA SER A 371 -19.51 16.21 -7.40
C SER A 371 -20.38 15.87 -8.61
N ARG A 372 -19.90 15.00 -9.51
CA ARG A 372 -20.64 14.57 -10.71
C ARG A 372 -21.31 13.21 -10.54
N SER A 373 -21.05 12.50 -9.44
CA SER A 373 -21.66 11.19 -9.16
C SER A 373 -23.11 11.35 -8.70
N HIS A 374 -23.88 10.27 -8.88
CA HIS A 374 -25.28 10.17 -8.41
C HIS A 374 -25.38 9.47 -7.06
N VAL A 375 -24.25 9.17 -6.43
CA VAL A 375 -24.18 8.45 -5.16
C VAL A 375 -24.65 9.30 -3.99
N LYS A 376 -25.59 8.77 -3.20
CA LYS A 376 -26.06 9.39 -1.97
C LYS A 376 -25.71 8.51 -0.77
N VAL A 377 -25.00 9.09 0.18
CA VAL A 377 -24.61 8.48 1.44
C VAL A 377 -24.98 9.42 2.58
N PRO A 378 -25.76 8.99 3.57
CA PRO A 378 -26.15 9.85 4.70
C PRO A 378 -24.96 10.14 5.62
N ASP A 379 -24.88 11.36 6.11
CA ASP A 379 -23.85 11.80 7.07
C ASP A 379 -24.22 11.47 8.52
N THR A 380 -25.51 11.19 8.77
CA THR A 380 -26.04 10.91 10.10
C THR A 380 -26.56 9.47 10.17
N TYR A 381 -25.96 8.70 11.05
CA TYR A 381 -26.33 7.32 11.36
C TYR A 381 -25.81 6.95 12.77
N SER A 382 -26.39 5.93 13.38
CA SER A 382 -25.97 5.44 14.70
C SER A 382 -25.12 4.18 14.55
N VAL A 383 -24.13 4.03 15.42
CA VAL A 383 -23.25 2.85 15.47
C VAL A 383 -23.29 2.30 16.89
N LYS A 384 -23.53 1.00 17.03
CA LYS A 384 -23.44 0.33 18.32
C LYS A 384 -21.97 0.14 18.71
N PRO A 385 -21.58 0.48 19.95
CA PRO A 385 -20.22 0.20 20.41
C PRO A 385 -19.97 -1.32 20.39
N PRO A 386 -18.70 -1.75 20.23
CA PRO A 386 -18.35 -3.15 20.33
C PRO A 386 -18.68 -3.66 21.76
N GLU A 387 -19.17 -4.89 21.85
CA GLU A 387 -19.34 -5.54 23.14
C GLU A 387 -17.98 -5.63 23.84
N GLN A 388 -17.91 -5.16 25.10
CA GLN A 388 -16.70 -5.32 25.91
C GLN A 388 -16.53 -6.82 26.20
N GLN A 389 -15.49 -7.43 25.68
CA GLN A 389 -15.12 -8.75 26.16
C GLN A 389 -14.82 -8.64 27.66
N PRO A 390 -15.39 -9.50 28.52
CA PRO A 390 -15.03 -9.54 29.92
C PRO A 390 -13.54 -9.80 29.99
N GLN A 391 -12.83 -8.91 30.71
CA GLN A 391 -11.40 -9.11 31.00
C GLN A 391 -11.26 -10.41 31.76
N GLN A 392 -10.62 -11.40 31.15
CA GLN A 392 -10.20 -12.62 31.81
C GLN A 392 -8.91 -12.40 32.61
#